data_6ffa58960ad17e1d510d2dfcdd073136
#
_entry.id   6ffa58960ad17e1d510d2dfcdd073136
#
_cell.length_a   1.000
_cell.length_b   1.000
_cell.length_c   1.000
_cell.angle_alpha   90.00
_cell.angle_beta   90.00
_cell.angle_gamma   90.00
#
_symmetry.space_group_name_H-M   'P 1'
#
loop_
_entity.id
_entity.type
_entity.pdbx_description
1 polymer ?
#
loop_
_entity_poly.entity_id
_entity_poly.type
_entity_poly.pdbx_seq_one_letter_code
_entity_poly.pdbx_strand_id
1 'polypeptide(L)'
;MKNTAGGLGLVTLPSLFFEQKSNAVENKKIVCVGGHPDDPESGCGGTLAKLRNAGHEVTIIYLTTGEAGIPDKSFGDAAAIRKQEAINACKVLDAKPVFTGQIDGDSICNNDWVNRMQQMLINEKPDVVFTHWPLDAHKDHQVASLLTIQSWLRLPQKFSLYFFEVCTGEQTLIFHPTDYVDITDTQDQKKKAVYCHISQDPLGIYSCGHAAMEDFRGRELGVKAGEGFIRMSGKLQGGMGF
;
A
#
# COMPACT_ATOMS: atom_id res chain seq x y z
N MET A 1 -36.66 -76.98 -1.49
CA MET A 1 -36.06 -75.82 -0.82
C MET A 1 -34.79 -75.55 -1.46
N LYS A 2 -34.71 -74.47 -2.30
CA LYS A 2 -33.47 -74.00 -2.98
C LYS A 2 -33.17 -72.59 -2.49
N ASN A 3 -32.06 -72.44 -1.75
CA ASN A 3 -31.52 -71.14 -1.37
C ASN A 3 -30.78 -70.52 -2.50
N THR A 4 -31.22 -69.33 -2.93
CA THR A 4 -30.48 -68.46 -3.86
C THR A 4 -29.83 -67.35 -3.06
N ALA A 5 -28.51 -67.38 -2.97
CA ALA A 5 -27.70 -66.31 -2.42
C ALA A 5 -27.55 -65.21 -3.46
N GLY A 6 -28.07 -64.01 -3.15
CA GLY A 6 -27.88 -62.83 -3.96
C GLY A 6 -26.53 -62.19 -3.64
N GLY A 7 -25.64 -62.09 -4.65
CA GLY A 7 -24.37 -61.38 -4.53
C GLY A 7 -24.59 -59.85 -4.64
N LEU A 8 -24.15 -59.11 -3.61
CA LEU A 8 -24.02 -57.65 -3.70
C LEU A 8 -22.78 -57.29 -4.55
N GLY A 9 -23.01 -56.75 -5.74
CA GLY A 9 -21.98 -56.17 -6.54
C GLY A 9 -21.52 -54.82 -5.94
N LEU A 10 -20.27 -54.76 -5.53
CA LEU A 10 -19.60 -53.48 -5.16
C LEU A 10 -19.42 -52.65 -6.42
N VAL A 11 -20.17 -51.56 -6.55
CA VAL A 11 -19.94 -50.56 -7.57
C VAL A 11 -18.82 -49.62 -7.06
N THR A 12 -17.62 -49.79 -7.56
CA THR A 12 -16.52 -48.86 -7.34
C THR A 12 -16.74 -47.62 -8.21
N LEU A 13 -17.09 -46.50 -7.56
CA LEU A 13 -17.08 -45.17 -8.23
C LEU A 13 -15.63 -44.78 -8.54
N PRO A 14 -15.34 -44.33 -9.76
CA PRO A 14 -14.03 -43.80 -10.06
C PRO A 14 -13.82 -42.50 -9.25
N SER A 15 -12.81 -42.47 -8.40
CA SER A 15 -12.35 -41.27 -7.72
C SER A 15 -11.85 -40.28 -8.76
N LEU A 16 -12.67 -39.27 -9.05
CA LEU A 16 -12.23 -38.07 -9.79
C LEU A 16 -11.22 -37.33 -8.92
N PHE A 17 -9.96 -37.64 -9.12
CA PHE A 17 -8.89 -36.77 -8.64
C PHE A 17 -8.97 -35.46 -9.44
N PHE A 18 -9.64 -34.46 -8.87
CA PHE A 18 -9.42 -33.09 -9.27
C PHE A 18 -7.96 -32.76 -8.88
N GLU A 19 -7.05 -32.80 -9.84
CA GLU A 19 -5.77 -32.11 -9.72
C GLU A 19 -6.10 -30.64 -9.48
N GLN A 20 -6.03 -30.22 -8.23
CA GLN A 20 -6.01 -28.82 -7.88
C GLN A 20 -4.68 -28.29 -8.40
N LYS A 21 -4.71 -27.75 -9.66
CA LYS A 21 -3.57 -26.95 -10.17
C LYS A 21 -3.37 -25.85 -9.13
N SER A 22 -2.31 -25.95 -8.34
CA SER A 22 -1.78 -24.82 -7.61
C SER A 22 -1.37 -23.81 -8.68
N ASN A 23 -2.23 -22.84 -8.94
CA ASN A 23 -1.84 -21.67 -9.70
C ASN A 23 -0.76 -21.01 -8.86
N ALA A 24 0.51 -21.16 -9.27
CA ALA A 24 1.60 -20.40 -8.69
C ALA A 24 1.16 -18.93 -8.78
N VAL A 25 1.06 -18.26 -7.63
CA VAL A 25 0.70 -16.84 -7.59
C VAL A 25 1.76 -16.12 -8.41
N GLU A 26 1.34 -15.48 -9.50
CA GLU A 26 2.25 -14.72 -10.36
C GLU A 26 2.90 -13.63 -9.50
N ASN A 27 4.24 -13.62 -9.45
CA ASN A 27 4.98 -12.63 -8.68
C ASN A 27 4.75 -11.23 -9.29
N LYS A 28 4.11 -10.36 -8.54
CA LYS A 28 3.80 -8.99 -8.94
C LYS A 28 4.76 -7.99 -8.31
N LYS A 29 4.95 -6.88 -9.00
CA LYS A 29 5.72 -5.73 -8.54
C LYS A 29 4.80 -4.66 -8.00
N ILE A 30 4.97 -4.36 -6.73
CA ILE A 30 4.15 -3.42 -5.98
C ILE A 30 5.01 -2.20 -5.68
N VAL A 31 4.50 -1.02 -5.98
CA VAL A 31 5.16 0.24 -5.62
C VAL A 31 4.23 1.04 -4.73
N CYS A 32 4.75 1.57 -3.63
CA CYS A 32 4.05 2.55 -2.80
C CYS A 32 4.78 3.89 -2.88
N VAL A 33 4.07 4.97 -3.22
CA VAL A 33 4.62 6.33 -3.30
C VAL A 33 4.05 7.14 -2.14
N GLY A 34 4.90 7.48 -1.18
CA GLY A 34 4.55 8.32 -0.02
C GLY A 34 5.19 9.69 -0.07
N GLY A 35 4.67 10.64 0.68
CA GLY A 35 5.24 11.98 0.86
C GLY A 35 6.50 11.94 1.69
N HIS A 36 6.43 11.30 2.86
CA HIS A 36 7.49 11.23 3.85
C HIS A 36 7.79 9.80 4.30
N PRO A 37 8.95 9.56 4.92
CA PRO A 37 9.18 8.38 5.76
C PRO A 37 8.12 8.32 6.87
N ASP A 38 7.38 7.25 6.98
CA ASP A 38 6.25 6.90 7.84
C ASP A 38 4.88 6.82 7.14
N ASP A 39 4.60 7.63 6.12
CA ASP A 39 3.32 7.63 5.42
C ASP A 39 2.95 6.27 4.79
N PRO A 40 3.83 5.62 4.00
CA PRO A 40 3.53 4.31 3.42
C PRO A 40 3.31 3.24 4.49
N GLU A 41 4.08 3.30 5.56
CA GLU A 41 4.00 2.35 6.66
C GLU A 41 2.69 2.51 7.43
N SER A 42 2.28 3.75 7.68
CA SER A 42 1.06 4.04 8.43
C SER A 42 -0.19 3.92 7.57
N GLY A 43 -0.15 4.36 6.31
CA GLY A 43 -1.31 4.35 5.41
C GLY A 43 -1.61 2.99 4.77
N CYS A 44 -0.58 2.19 4.42
CA CYS A 44 -0.80 0.90 3.78
C CYS A 44 0.20 -0.22 4.16
N GLY A 45 0.91 -0.05 5.28
CA GLY A 45 1.95 -1.00 5.71
C GLY A 45 1.46 -2.43 5.92
N GLY A 46 0.23 -2.62 6.39
CA GLY A 46 -0.39 -3.94 6.57
C GLY A 46 -0.62 -4.64 5.23
N THR A 47 -1.12 -3.91 4.24
CA THR A 47 -1.30 -4.38 2.86
C THR A 47 0.04 -4.71 2.20
N LEU A 48 1.05 -3.83 2.34
CA LEU A 48 2.39 -4.07 1.81
C LEU A 48 3.01 -5.33 2.40
N ALA A 49 2.91 -5.51 3.73
CA ALA A 49 3.37 -6.72 4.41
C ALA A 49 2.64 -7.98 3.90
N LYS A 50 1.31 -7.90 3.73
CA LYS A 50 0.51 -9.01 3.22
C LYS A 50 0.91 -9.40 1.79
N LEU A 51 1.10 -8.42 0.92
CA LEU A 51 1.55 -8.63 -0.45
C LEU A 51 2.96 -9.25 -0.48
N ARG A 52 3.87 -8.74 0.37
CA ARG A 52 5.23 -9.30 0.48
C ARG A 52 5.22 -10.75 0.98
N ASN A 53 4.42 -11.05 2.01
CA ASN A 53 4.25 -12.40 2.54
C ASN A 53 3.64 -13.37 1.50
N ALA A 54 2.86 -12.86 0.54
CA ALA A 54 2.35 -13.63 -0.59
C ALA A 54 3.38 -13.82 -1.74
N GLY A 55 4.61 -13.32 -1.59
CA GLY A 55 5.72 -13.52 -2.53
C GLY A 55 5.87 -12.40 -3.57
N HIS A 56 5.15 -11.30 -3.45
CA HIS A 56 5.29 -10.15 -4.36
C HIS A 56 6.51 -9.29 -4.00
N GLU A 57 7.07 -8.56 -4.98
CA GLU A 57 8.14 -7.59 -4.75
C GLU A 57 7.55 -6.24 -4.34
N VAL A 58 8.07 -5.63 -3.28
CA VAL A 58 7.58 -4.33 -2.78
C VAL A 58 8.70 -3.30 -2.82
N THR A 59 8.43 -2.15 -3.46
CA THR A 59 9.29 -0.95 -3.44
C THR A 59 8.50 0.20 -2.82
N ILE A 60 9.11 0.94 -1.90
CA ILE A 60 8.55 2.16 -1.33
C ILE A 60 9.36 3.35 -1.85
N ILE A 61 8.69 4.28 -2.53
CA ILE A 61 9.26 5.53 -3.02
C ILE A 61 8.82 6.66 -2.10
N TYR A 62 9.74 7.27 -1.39
CA TYR A 62 9.52 8.45 -0.56
C TYR A 62 9.81 9.71 -1.38
N LEU A 63 8.84 10.64 -1.44
CA LEU A 63 8.98 11.89 -2.19
C LEU A 63 10.07 12.77 -1.58
N THR A 64 10.09 12.87 -0.26
CA THR A 64 11.08 13.62 0.52
C THR A 64 11.82 12.70 1.49
N THR A 65 12.75 13.22 2.22
CA THR A 65 13.38 12.53 3.36
C THR A 65 12.77 12.94 4.69
N GLY A 66 11.73 13.78 4.70
CA GLY A 66 11.05 14.24 5.90
C GLY A 66 11.91 15.15 6.77
N GLU A 67 12.83 15.89 6.16
CA GLU A 67 13.86 16.67 6.85
C GLU A 67 13.31 17.85 7.66
N ALA A 68 12.12 18.33 7.38
CA ALA A 68 11.46 19.36 8.18
C ALA A 68 10.81 18.81 9.46
N GLY A 69 10.65 17.47 9.56
CA GLY A 69 9.98 16.81 10.68
C GLY A 69 10.79 16.72 11.97
N ILE A 70 12.02 17.23 12.04
CA ILE A 70 12.84 17.31 13.27
C ILE A 70 13.33 18.75 13.49
N PRO A 71 12.53 19.60 14.17
CA PRO A 71 12.76 21.04 14.23
C PRO A 71 14.13 21.45 14.82
N ASP A 72 14.66 20.67 15.76
CA ASP A 72 15.92 20.98 16.46
C ASP A 72 17.18 20.49 15.73
N LYS A 73 17.04 20.00 14.51
CA LYS A 73 18.14 19.50 13.67
C LYS A 73 18.34 20.34 12.43
N SER A 74 19.56 20.30 11.87
CA SER A 74 19.76 20.78 10.51
C SER A 74 19.01 19.86 9.53
N PHE A 75 18.58 20.38 8.39
CA PHE A 75 17.93 19.57 7.35
C PHE A 75 18.76 18.34 6.94
N GLY A 76 20.09 18.50 6.85
CA GLY A 76 20.99 17.39 6.55
C GLY A 76 20.99 16.29 7.61
N ASP A 77 21.05 16.67 8.91
CA ASP A 77 21.02 15.71 10.01
C ASP A 77 19.64 15.04 10.12
N ALA A 78 18.56 15.82 10.01
CA ALA A 78 17.20 15.31 10.03
C ALA A 78 16.94 14.33 8.87
N ALA A 79 17.36 14.67 7.66
CA ALA A 79 17.30 13.80 6.50
C ALA A 79 18.05 12.47 6.72
N ALA A 80 19.25 12.53 7.30
CA ALA A 80 20.03 11.32 7.59
C ALA A 80 19.33 10.40 8.59
N ILE A 81 18.76 10.98 9.67
CA ILE A 81 18.00 10.24 10.69
C ILE A 81 16.76 9.59 10.06
N ARG A 82 15.88 10.37 9.45
CA ARG A 82 14.62 9.88 8.91
C ARG A 82 14.81 8.89 7.76
N LYS A 83 15.82 9.11 6.93
CA LYS A 83 16.21 8.14 5.90
C LYS A 83 16.63 6.80 6.51
N GLN A 84 17.38 6.80 7.61
CA GLN A 84 17.76 5.55 8.28
C GLN A 84 16.55 4.87 8.92
N GLU A 85 15.63 5.61 9.48
CA GLU A 85 14.35 5.10 10.03
C GLU A 85 13.52 4.44 8.93
N ALA A 86 13.37 5.08 7.76
CA ALA A 86 12.69 4.49 6.60
C ALA A 86 13.36 3.20 6.10
N ILE A 87 14.70 3.17 6.05
CA ILE A 87 15.44 1.94 5.72
C ILE A 87 15.16 0.83 6.74
N ASN A 88 15.06 1.15 8.03
CA ASN A 88 14.74 0.17 9.06
C ASN A 88 13.28 -0.31 8.95
N ALA A 89 12.33 0.57 8.67
CA ALA A 89 10.93 0.23 8.42
C ALA A 89 10.79 -0.67 7.17
N CYS A 90 11.48 -0.33 6.09
CA CYS A 90 11.53 -1.16 4.89
C CYS A 90 12.10 -2.57 5.15
N LYS A 91 13.09 -2.71 6.05
CA LYS A 91 13.58 -4.04 6.47
C LYS A 91 12.51 -4.86 7.19
N VAL A 92 11.68 -4.22 8.02
CA VAL A 92 10.55 -4.89 8.69
C VAL A 92 9.51 -5.38 7.67
N LEU A 93 9.24 -4.57 6.63
CA LEU A 93 8.29 -4.90 5.56
C LEU A 93 8.91 -5.77 4.45
N ASP A 94 10.21 -6.05 4.50
CA ASP A 94 10.99 -6.67 3.42
C ASP A 94 10.78 -5.95 2.07
N ALA A 95 10.81 -4.61 2.12
CA ALA A 95 10.61 -3.71 0.99
C ALA A 95 11.91 -2.99 0.60
N LYS A 96 11.99 -2.54 -0.66
CA LYS A 96 13.10 -1.75 -1.20
C LYS A 96 12.80 -0.25 -1.02
N PRO A 97 13.60 0.54 -0.27
CA PRO A 97 13.42 1.99 -0.19
C PRO A 97 14.05 2.71 -1.38
N VAL A 98 13.34 3.72 -1.90
CA VAL A 98 13.80 4.67 -2.92
C VAL A 98 13.44 6.08 -2.48
N PHE A 99 14.34 7.04 -2.67
CA PHE A 99 14.11 8.45 -2.32
C PHE A 99 14.21 9.30 -3.57
N THR A 100 13.23 10.21 -3.80
CA THR A 100 13.24 11.04 -5.00
C THR A 100 14.17 12.22 -4.88
N GLY A 101 14.36 12.75 -3.67
CA GLY A 101 15.20 13.93 -3.38
C GLY A 101 14.45 15.25 -3.49
N GLN A 102 13.12 15.27 -3.41
CA GLN A 102 12.39 16.51 -3.18
C GLN A 102 12.56 16.98 -1.73
N ILE A 103 12.38 18.27 -1.52
CA ILE A 103 12.54 18.92 -0.21
C ILE A 103 11.21 18.85 0.55
N ASP A 104 11.25 18.43 1.80
CA ASP A 104 10.11 18.37 2.70
C ASP A 104 9.52 19.77 2.96
N GLY A 105 8.20 19.90 2.81
CA GLY A 105 7.47 21.16 2.89
C GLY A 105 7.59 22.05 1.66
N ASP A 106 8.53 21.77 0.75
CA ASP A 106 8.74 22.54 -0.49
C ASP A 106 8.68 21.68 -1.75
N SER A 107 8.02 20.54 -1.69
CA SER A 107 7.85 19.69 -2.87
C SER A 107 7.00 20.36 -3.94
N ILE A 108 7.30 20.03 -5.21
CA ILE A 108 6.65 20.62 -6.37
C ILE A 108 6.22 19.57 -7.39
N CYS A 109 5.11 19.84 -8.06
CA CYS A 109 4.65 19.08 -9.21
C CYS A 109 4.80 19.92 -10.49
N ASN A 110 5.80 19.59 -11.30
CA ASN A 110 6.03 20.19 -12.62
C ASN A 110 6.39 19.09 -13.63
N ASN A 111 6.55 19.46 -14.90
CA ASN A 111 6.82 18.48 -15.96
C ASN A 111 8.15 17.71 -15.73
N ASP A 112 9.17 18.34 -15.19
CA ASP A 112 10.45 17.65 -14.93
C ASP A 112 10.30 16.60 -13.85
N TRP A 113 9.59 16.90 -12.76
CA TRP A 113 9.32 15.95 -11.71
C TRP A 113 8.35 14.85 -12.14
N VAL A 114 7.34 15.15 -12.98
CA VAL A 114 6.51 14.12 -13.59
C VAL A 114 7.35 13.18 -14.46
N ASN A 115 8.26 13.69 -15.27
CA ASN A 115 9.17 12.86 -16.09
C ASN A 115 10.09 11.99 -15.21
N ARG A 116 10.61 12.53 -14.10
CA ARG A 116 11.42 11.75 -13.14
C ARG A 116 10.60 10.63 -12.47
N MET A 117 9.40 10.95 -12.01
CA MET A 117 8.50 9.93 -11.42
C MET A 117 8.14 8.85 -12.45
N GLN A 118 7.82 9.24 -13.70
CA GLN A 118 7.60 8.27 -14.78
C GLN A 118 8.80 7.35 -14.97
N GLN A 119 10.02 7.90 -14.98
CA GLN A 119 11.22 7.09 -15.16
C GLN A 119 11.44 6.11 -13.99
N MET A 120 11.16 6.54 -12.76
CA MET A 120 11.21 5.64 -11.59
C MET A 120 10.20 4.50 -11.73
N LEU A 121 8.95 4.80 -12.10
CA LEU A 121 7.93 3.78 -12.32
C LEU A 121 8.25 2.87 -13.51
N ILE A 122 8.82 3.39 -14.60
CA ILE A 122 9.29 2.57 -15.73
C ILE A 122 10.38 1.59 -15.28
N ASN A 123 11.30 2.03 -14.44
CA ASN A 123 12.39 1.18 -13.94
C ASN A 123 11.87 0.07 -13.00
N GLU A 124 10.94 0.40 -12.13
CA GLU A 124 10.33 -0.58 -11.22
C GLU A 124 9.34 -1.53 -11.93
N LYS A 125 8.71 -1.11 -13.05
CA LYS A 125 7.71 -1.89 -13.82
C LYS A 125 6.58 -2.42 -12.95
N PRO A 126 5.85 -1.56 -12.22
CA PRO A 126 4.84 -2.02 -11.28
C PRO A 126 3.61 -2.62 -11.97
N ASP A 127 3.03 -3.63 -11.33
CA ASP A 127 1.69 -4.12 -11.62
C ASP A 127 0.63 -3.33 -10.83
N VAL A 128 1.01 -2.92 -9.61
CA VAL A 128 0.15 -2.17 -8.69
C VAL A 128 0.95 -1.02 -8.08
N VAL A 129 0.32 0.15 -8.02
CA VAL A 129 0.87 1.33 -7.32
C VAL A 129 -0.13 1.81 -6.29
N PHE A 130 0.36 2.09 -5.10
CA PHE A 130 -0.35 2.81 -4.04
C PHE A 130 0.24 4.21 -3.91
N THR A 131 -0.61 5.21 -3.62
CA THR A 131 -0.16 6.58 -3.30
C THR A 131 -1.20 7.27 -2.44
N HIS A 132 -0.90 8.45 -1.92
CA HIS A 132 -1.84 9.24 -1.14
C HIS A 132 -3.11 9.56 -1.92
N TRP A 133 -4.22 9.69 -1.18
CA TRP A 133 -5.42 10.36 -1.71
C TRP A 133 -5.10 11.84 -1.99
N PRO A 134 -5.51 12.39 -3.16
CA PRO A 134 -5.10 13.73 -3.57
C PRO A 134 -5.73 14.87 -2.74
N LEU A 135 -6.82 14.62 -2.02
CA LEU A 135 -7.43 15.59 -1.12
C LEU A 135 -6.90 15.38 0.30
N ASP A 136 -5.78 16.02 0.58
CA ASP A 136 -5.07 15.91 1.84
C ASP A 136 -4.68 17.32 2.33
N ALA A 137 -4.54 17.51 3.64
CA ALA A 137 -4.11 18.77 4.24
C ALA A 137 -2.60 19.02 4.01
N HIS A 138 -1.81 17.95 3.82
CA HIS A 138 -0.37 18.07 3.63
C HIS A 138 -0.01 18.23 2.14
N LYS A 139 0.67 19.33 1.80
CA LYS A 139 1.09 19.64 0.43
C LYS A 139 1.89 18.51 -0.22
N ASP A 140 2.82 17.89 0.50
CA ASP A 140 3.70 16.86 -0.06
C ASP A 140 2.94 15.57 -0.36
N HIS A 141 1.88 15.24 0.41
CA HIS A 141 0.95 14.15 0.09
C HIS A 141 0.22 14.42 -1.22
N GLN A 142 -0.28 15.66 -1.40
CA GLN A 142 -0.90 16.08 -2.66
C GLN A 142 0.08 15.96 -3.84
N VAL A 143 1.33 16.42 -3.66
CA VAL A 143 2.36 16.37 -4.71
C VAL A 143 2.73 14.92 -5.06
N ALA A 144 2.92 14.03 -4.07
CA ALA A 144 3.17 12.61 -4.31
C ALA A 144 2.05 11.97 -5.12
N SER A 145 0.79 12.27 -4.74
CA SER A 145 -0.39 11.82 -5.46
C SER A 145 -0.44 12.34 -6.90
N LEU A 146 -0.26 13.67 -7.10
CA LEU A 146 -0.32 14.29 -8.42
C LEU A 146 0.77 13.80 -9.36
N LEU A 147 2.01 13.65 -8.88
CA LEU A 147 3.10 13.09 -9.67
C LEU A 147 2.80 11.66 -10.12
N THR A 148 2.22 10.85 -9.25
CA THR A 148 1.84 9.47 -9.55
C THR A 148 0.68 9.42 -10.56
N ILE A 149 -0.38 10.24 -10.37
CA ILE A 149 -1.51 10.35 -11.29
C ILE A 149 -1.04 10.81 -12.68
N GLN A 150 -0.23 11.88 -12.76
CA GLN A 150 0.26 12.41 -14.03
C GLN A 150 1.15 11.40 -14.75
N SER A 151 1.96 10.64 -14.02
CA SER A 151 2.75 9.55 -14.57
C SER A 151 1.86 8.44 -15.10
N TRP A 152 0.85 8.02 -14.34
CA TRP A 152 -0.12 7.00 -14.75
C TRP A 152 -0.88 7.40 -16.02
N LEU A 153 -1.29 8.68 -16.15
CA LEU A 153 -1.99 9.19 -17.33
C LEU A 153 -1.11 9.15 -18.60
N ARG A 154 0.19 9.42 -18.45
CA ARG A 154 1.14 9.52 -19.57
C ARG A 154 1.73 8.18 -20.01
N LEU A 155 1.82 7.20 -19.09
CA LEU A 155 2.39 5.89 -19.40
C LEU A 155 1.46 5.08 -20.31
N PRO A 156 1.99 4.43 -21.37
CA PRO A 156 1.19 3.58 -22.26
C PRO A 156 0.75 2.29 -21.55
N GLN A 157 1.63 1.71 -20.74
CA GLN A 157 1.34 0.52 -19.96
C GLN A 157 0.80 0.94 -18.58
N LYS A 158 -0.41 0.52 -18.30
CA LYS A 158 -1.10 0.90 -17.06
C LYS A 158 -0.93 -0.17 -16.00
N PHE A 159 -0.53 0.28 -14.81
CA PHE A 159 -0.65 -0.46 -13.57
C PHE A 159 -1.98 -0.16 -12.88
N SER A 160 -2.42 -1.00 -11.97
CA SER A 160 -3.54 -0.68 -11.09
C SER A 160 -3.09 0.38 -10.09
N LEU A 161 -3.79 1.50 -10.02
CA LEU A 161 -3.48 2.61 -9.10
C LEU A 161 -4.52 2.67 -7.99
N TYR A 162 -4.05 2.68 -6.75
CA TYR A 162 -4.86 2.80 -5.55
C TYR A 162 -4.40 3.97 -4.69
N PHE A 163 -5.36 4.65 -4.07
CA PHE A 163 -5.11 5.72 -3.13
C PHE A 163 -5.36 5.24 -1.71
N PHE A 164 -4.44 5.55 -0.80
CA PHE A 164 -4.56 5.29 0.62
C PHE A 164 -4.80 6.58 1.41
N GLU A 165 -5.28 6.44 2.63
CA GLU A 165 -5.49 7.52 3.59
C GLU A 165 -4.40 7.57 4.65
N VAL A 166 -4.12 8.76 5.16
CA VAL A 166 -3.30 8.99 6.35
C VAL A 166 -4.10 9.84 7.31
N CYS A 167 -4.43 9.31 8.49
CA CYS A 167 -5.21 10.00 9.53
C CYS A 167 -6.44 10.74 8.97
N THR A 168 -7.41 10.02 8.40
CA THR A 168 -8.64 10.62 7.87
C THR A 168 -9.37 11.44 8.93
N GLY A 169 -9.72 12.67 8.55
CA GLY A 169 -10.32 13.67 9.44
C GLY A 169 -9.32 14.66 10.02
N GLU A 170 -8.02 14.34 10.00
CA GLU A 170 -6.93 15.26 10.38
C GLU A 170 -6.13 15.68 9.15
N GLN A 171 -5.62 14.72 8.38
CA GLN A 171 -4.83 14.96 7.17
C GLN A 171 -5.63 14.64 5.91
N THR A 172 -5.98 13.38 5.69
CA THR A 172 -6.76 12.99 4.52
C THR A 172 -8.23 13.45 4.65
N LEU A 173 -8.74 14.12 3.61
CA LEU A 173 -10.07 14.72 3.58
C LEU A 173 -10.98 13.97 2.61
N ILE A 174 -12.29 13.83 2.98
CA ILE A 174 -13.33 13.28 2.08
C ILE A 174 -12.92 11.93 1.48
N PHE A 175 -12.40 11.04 2.29
CA PHE A 175 -11.97 9.72 1.86
C PHE A 175 -13.08 8.68 2.11
N HIS A 176 -13.57 8.10 1.03
CA HIS A 176 -14.61 7.05 1.06
C HIS A 176 -14.08 5.82 0.33
N PRO A 177 -13.45 4.86 1.03
CA PRO A 177 -12.85 3.71 0.39
C PRO A 177 -13.88 2.84 -0.33
N THR A 178 -13.45 2.28 -1.46
CA THR A 178 -14.23 1.35 -2.28
C THR A 178 -13.67 -0.07 -2.22
N ASP A 179 -12.41 -0.17 -1.84
CA ASP A 179 -11.65 -1.42 -1.75
C ASP A 179 -11.05 -1.52 -0.34
N TYR A 180 -11.03 -2.75 0.21
CA TYR A 180 -10.53 -2.99 1.55
C TYR A 180 -9.61 -4.19 1.56
N VAL A 181 -8.62 -4.16 2.45
CA VAL A 181 -7.73 -5.29 2.71
C VAL A 181 -7.79 -5.66 4.20
N ASP A 182 -8.09 -6.92 4.49
CA ASP A 182 -7.93 -7.48 5.82
C ASP A 182 -6.44 -7.60 6.15
N ILE A 183 -6.00 -6.83 7.15
CA ILE A 183 -4.62 -6.80 7.64
C ILE A 183 -4.48 -7.44 9.02
N THR A 184 -5.48 -8.18 9.50
CA THR A 184 -5.47 -8.79 10.83
C THR A 184 -4.18 -9.55 11.12
N ASP A 185 -3.70 -10.32 10.14
CA ASP A 185 -2.49 -11.15 10.28
C ASP A 185 -1.18 -10.35 10.12
N THR A 186 -1.24 -9.15 9.55
CA THR A 186 -0.07 -8.29 9.29
C THR A 186 -0.06 -6.99 10.09
N GLN A 187 -1.06 -6.77 10.95
CA GLN A 187 -1.18 -5.58 11.80
C GLN A 187 0.06 -5.38 12.69
N ASP A 188 0.57 -6.45 13.30
CA ASP A 188 1.77 -6.38 14.14
C ASP A 188 3.04 -6.03 13.33
N GLN A 189 3.14 -6.51 12.09
CA GLN A 189 4.25 -6.18 11.19
C GLN A 189 4.19 -4.71 10.78
N LYS A 190 3.01 -4.20 10.40
CA LYS A 190 2.78 -2.78 10.15
C LYS A 190 3.18 -1.92 11.34
N LYS A 191 2.68 -2.23 12.53
CA LYS A 191 3.00 -1.52 13.77
C LYS A 191 4.51 -1.46 14.03
N LYS A 192 5.23 -2.57 13.84
CA LYS A 192 6.70 -2.60 13.97
C LYS A 192 7.39 -1.70 12.94
N ALA A 193 6.87 -1.62 11.71
CA ALA A 193 7.42 -0.73 10.70
C ALA A 193 7.22 0.74 11.06
N VAL A 194 6.01 1.13 11.48
CA VAL A 194 5.72 2.49 11.97
C VAL A 194 6.63 2.85 13.15
N TYR A 195 6.87 1.91 14.07
CA TYR A 195 7.71 2.14 15.25
C TYR A 195 9.20 2.31 14.95
N CYS A 196 9.65 2.08 13.71
CA CYS A 196 11.00 2.42 13.27
C CYS A 196 11.22 3.93 13.12
N HIS A 197 10.15 4.73 12.99
CA HIS A 197 10.22 6.19 12.85
C HIS A 197 10.27 6.90 14.21
N ILE A 198 11.32 6.61 14.98
CA ILE A 198 11.48 7.02 16.38
C ILE A 198 11.45 8.54 16.54
N SER A 199 11.98 9.28 15.56
CA SER A 199 12.00 10.73 15.57
C SER A 199 10.62 11.41 15.46
N GLN A 200 9.56 10.64 15.16
CA GLN A 200 8.21 11.13 14.88
C GLN A 200 7.17 10.74 15.95
N ASP A 201 7.58 10.41 17.16
CA ASP A 201 6.68 9.88 18.22
C ASP A 201 5.75 8.77 17.71
N PRO A 202 6.29 7.64 17.23
CA PRO A 202 5.50 6.61 16.58
C PRO A 202 4.47 5.97 17.52
N LEU A 203 4.69 6.02 18.84
CA LEU A 203 3.74 5.52 19.81
C LEU A 203 2.47 6.40 19.84
N GLY A 204 2.64 7.72 19.90
CA GLY A 204 1.54 8.68 19.87
C GLY A 204 0.79 8.62 18.54
N ILE A 205 1.49 8.71 17.42
CA ILE A 205 0.91 8.64 16.06
C ILE A 205 0.10 7.35 15.88
N TYR A 206 0.67 6.19 16.20
CA TYR A 206 -0.02 4.93 16.00
C TYR A 206 -1.23 4.77 16.92
N SER A 207 -1.05 5.01 18.23
CA SER A 207 -2.11 4.76 19.22
C SER A 207 -3.26 5.76 19.15
N CYS A 208 -2.97 7.02 18.77
CA CYS A 208 -3.99 8.07 18.71
C CYS A 208 -4.68 8.19 17.34
N GLY A 209 -4.05 7.69 16.27
CA GLY A 209 -4.55 7.81 14.90
C GLY A 209 -4.74 6.48 14.18
N HIS A 210 -3.64 5.84 13.78
CA HIS A 210 -3.68 4.72 12.85
C HIS A 210 -4.36 3.47 13.40
N ALA A 211 -4.17 3.14 14.68
CA ALA A 211 -4.83 1.98 15.30
C ALA A 211 -6.36 2.12 15.27
N ALA A 212 -6.88 3.32 15.55
CA ALA A 212 -8.31 3.59 15.48
C ALA A 212 -8.86 3.50 14.04
N MET A 213 -8.07 3.95 13.05
CA MET A 213 -8.43 3.81 11.63
C MET A 213 -8.47 2.35 11.20
N GLU A 214 -7.47 1.56 11.58
CA GLU A 214 -7.43 0.12 11.28
C GLU A 214 -8.63 -0.63 11.87
N ASP A 215 -9.02 -0.31 13.12
CA ASP A 215 -10.20 -0.85 13.77
C ASP A 215 -11.49 -0.43 13.06
N PHE A 216 -11.58 0.83 12.63
CA PHE A 216 -12.74 1.35 11.91
C PHE A 216 -12.89 0.66 10.55
N ARG A 217 -11.82 0.58 9.76
CA ARG A 217 -11.81 -0.11 8.46
C ARG A 217 -12.04 -1.62 8.62
N GLY A 218 -11.54 -2.20 9.70
CA GLY A 218 -11.84 -3.59 10.07
C GLY A 218 -13.32 -3.82 10.31
N ARG A 219 -14.01 -2.90 11.00
CA ARG A 219 -15.47 -2.99 11.20
C ARG A 219 -16.26 -2.90 9.90
N GLU A 220 -15.86 -2.00 8.98
CA GLU A 220 -16.51 -1.89 7.67
C GLU A 220 -16.35 -3.19 6.86
N LEU A 221 -15.21 -3.88 6.99
CA LEU A 221 -14.93 -5.15 6.31
C LEU A 221 -15.46 -6.39 7.08
N GLY A 222 -15.77 -6.25 8.37
CA GLY A 222 -16.16 -7.37 9.24
C GLY A 222 -14.99 -8.21 9.76
N VAL A 223 -13.80 -7.60 9.91
CA VAL A 223 -12.58 -8.23 10.43
C VAL A 223 -11.99 -7.41 11.58
N LYS A 224 -10.91 -7.90 12.20
CA LYS A 224 -10.28 -7.22 13.35
C LYS A 224 -9.61 -5.92 12.94
N ALA A 225 -8.83 -5.92 11.85
CA ALA A 225 -8.10 -4.77 11.37
C ALA A 225 -8.13 -4.72 9.84
N GLY A 226 -8.36 -3.53 9.28
CA GLY A 226 -8.44 -3.31 7.84
C GLY A 226 -7.71 -2.06 7.38
N GLU A 227 -7.37 -2.02 6.11
CA GLU A 227 -6.93 -0.83 5.40
C GLU A 227 -7.89 -0.57 4.24
N GLY A 228 -8.23 0.71 4.02
CA GLY A 228 -9.17 1.15 2.99
C GLY A 228 -8.46 1.84 1.83
N PHE A 229 -8.97 1.63 0.62
CA PHE A 229 -8.40 2.17 -0.61
C PHE A 229 -9.48 2.68 -1.55
N ILE A 230 -9.09 3.64 -2.43
CA ILE A 230 -9.89 4.03 -3.57
C ILE A 230 -9.13 3.65 -4.83
N ARG A 231 -9.75 2.85 -5.70
CA ARG A 231 -9.14 2.46 -6.97
C ARG A 231 -9.34 3.54 -8.03
N MET A 232 -8.24 3.95 -8.69
CA MET A 232 -8.33 4.79 -9.87
C MET A 232 -8.93 4.01 -11.03
N SER A 233 -10.11 4.42 -11.49
CA SER A 233 -10.73 3.84 -12.67
C SER A 233 -10.32 4.63 -13.93
N GLY A 234 -9.65 3.96 -14.88
CA GLY A 234 -9.08 4.60 -16.07
C GLY A 234 -10.06 4.91 -17.21
N LYS A 235 -11.30 4.45 -17.10
CA LYS A 235 -12.42 4.82 -17.98
C LYS A 235 -13.64 5.00 -17.11
N LEU A 236 -14.29 6.13 -17.23
CA LEU A 236 -15.67 6.29 -16.80
C LEU A 236 -16.51 5.32 -17.63
N GLN A 237 -16.73 4.12 -17.11
CA GLN A 237 -17.70 3.19 -17.69
C GLN A 237 -19.07 3.63 -17.20
N GLY A 238 -19.85 4.13 -18.12
CA GLY A 238 -21.17 4.65 -17.85
C GLY A 238 -21.13 6.17 -17.72
N GLY A 239 -21.44 6.88 -18.80
CA GLY A 239 -21.89 8.25 -18.70
C GLY A 239 -23.10 8.27 -17.76
N MET A 240 -23.23 9.33 -16.94
CA MET A 240 -24.50 9.61 -16.32
C MET A 240 -25.50 9.74 -17.47
N GLY A 241 -26.39 8.75 -17.61
CA GLY A 241 -27.47 8.78 -18.59
C GLY A 241 -28.52 9.80 -18.15
N PHE A 242 -28.33 11.03 -18.56
CA PHE A 242 -29.42 11.99 -18.61
C PHE A 242 -29.89 12.08 -20.05
#